data_da43904df3185d9bee10976a0797fb0b
#
_entry.id   da43904df3185d9bee10976a0797fb0b
#
_cell.length_a   1.000
_cell.length_b   1.000
_cell.length_c   1.000
_cell.angle_alpha   90.00
_cell.angle_beta   90.00
_cell.angle_gamma   90.00
#
_symmetry.space_group_name_H-M   'P 1'
#
loop_
_entity.id
_entity.type
_entity.pdbx_description
1 polymer ?
#
loop_
_entity_poly.entity_id
_entity_poly.type
_entity_poly.pdbx_seq_one_letter_code
_entity_poly.pdbx_strand_id
1 'polypeptide(L)'
;MFLCYHTGKRQSRRLELEDKRQRILSIDALRGFDMMWIAGVDRFLMRAGAAMNNDFGAAMAAQMQHVDWAGLHIIDLVFPTFVFLAGASWPFSLASQRAKGFADRQIFWRIVKRFLILFALGLVYHRFLRFDFSHCLYNSVLARVGFGWAVAAATLLFCKRLKTVVWISVGIFAAYWLAGLLIPLAVNPAGVDPWAPREVAVGRIVDNWLMNGLSQVFGEGVMEMRRQNVFAALGCISSAFLGMYAGLILKREGWTPARKSGMLAAFALALGLGGVVAMLTGCPCVKPSWNPTYILVAGSIATMLLSLFHWLIDVKGRVAWSFPFRVIGMNSITVYLLYRFVDLEKTGRFFFEGTANFFPKPWAETVTAAGAAALAWLAMYWLYRKKIFIRV
;
A
#
# COMPACT_ATOMS: atom_id res chain seq x y z
N MET A 1 2.77 -6.38 49.52
CA MET A 1 1.90 -6.57 48.35
C MET A 1 1.57 -5.28 47.57
N PHE A 2 1.54 -4.11 48.22
CA PHE A 2 1.24 -2.81 47.57
C PHE A 2 2.38 -2.20 46.73
N LEU A 3 3.63 -2.52 46.98
CA LEU A 3 4.80 -1.97 46.27
C LEU A 3 5.00 -2.58 44.86
N CYS A 4 4.61 -3.83 44.63
CA CYS A 4 4.70 -4.45 43.30
C CYS A 4 3.66 -3.95 42.29
N TYR A 5 2.50 -3.48 42.78
CA TYR A 5 1.43 -2.98 41.91
C TYR A 5 1.74 -1.57 41.34
N HIS A 6 2.46 -0.75 42.07
CA HIS A 6 2.86 0.61 41.67
C HIS A 6 4.04 0.61 40.67
N THR A 7 4.95 -0.34 40.77
CA THR A 7 6.09 -0.47 39.84
C THR A 7 5.63 -0.95 38.49
N GLY A 8 4.71 -1.93 38.41
CA GLY A 8 4.13 -2.41 37.15
C GLY A 8 3.37 -1.33 36.34
N LYS A 9 2.56 -0.48 37.05
CA LYS A 9 1.84 0.65 36.42
C LYS A 9 2.78 1.75 35.93
N ARG A 10 3.87 2.06 36.66
CA ARG A 10 4.88 3.03 36.19
C ARG A 10 5.66 2.51 35.00
N GLN A 11 6.02 1.25 35.00
CA GLN A 11 6.74 0.61 33.89
C GLN A 11 5.87 0.50 32.63
N SER A 12 4.58 0.11 32.78
CA SER A 12 3.60 0.10 31.68
C SER A 12 3.39 1.51 31.10
N ARG A 13 3.25 2.52 31.94
CA ARG A 13 3.08 3.92 31.53
C ARG A 13 4.35 4.49 30.85
N ARG A 14 5.53 4.06 31.30
CA ARG A 14 6.82 4.41 30.67
C ARG A 14 6.97 3.77 29.30
N LEU A 15 6.62 2.49 29.17
CA LEU A 15 6.60 1.76 27.90
C LEU A 15 5.56 2.34 26.93
N GLU A 16 4.39 2.76 27.39
CA GLU A 16 3.39 3.46 26.57
C GLU A 16 3.86 4.85 26.12
N LEU A 17 4.61 5.56 26.95
CA LEU A 17 5.19 6.87 26.60
C LEU A 17 6.36 6.72 25.63
N GLU A 18 7.17 5.66 25.77
CA GLU A 18 8.26 5.32 24.84
C GLU A 18 7.70 4.84 23.50
N ASP A 19 6.62 4.05 23.49
CA ASP A 19 5.91 3.63 22.29
C ASP A 19 5.27 4.84 21.57
N LYS A 20 4.72 5.81 22.30
CA LYS A 20 4.23 7.08 21.76
C LYS A 20 5.35 7.98 21.22
N ARG A 21 6.54 8.00 21.85
CA ARG A 21 7.72 8.75 21.37
C ARG A 21 8.36 8.13 20.12
N GLN A 22 8.20 6.83 19.91
CA GLN A 22 8.71 6.14 18.69
C GLN A 22 7.74 6.21 17.51
N ARG A 23 6.51 6.67 17.70
CA ARG A 23 5.55 6.86 16.60
C ARG A 23 5.94 8.10 15.80
N ILE A 24 6.28 7.88 14.53
CA ILE A 24 6.49 8.95 13.58
C ILE A 24 5.13 9.35 13.01
N LEU A 25 4.66 10.54 13.41
CA LEU A 25 3.34 11.05 13.01
C LEU A 25 3.20 11.19 11.50
N SER A 26 4.28 11.49 10.80
CA SER A 26 4.30 11.59 9.35
C SER A 26 3.96 10.27 8.65
N ILE A 27 4.38 9.12 9.18
CA ILE A 27 4.02 7.81 8.60
C ILE A 27 2.51 7.55 8.75
N ASP A 28 1.94 7.83 9.93
CA ASP A 28 0.51 7.63 10.17
C ASP A 28 -0.32 8.64 9.34
N ALA A 29 0.14 9.88 9.20
CA ALA A 29 -0.49 10.90 8.37
C ALA A 29 -0.45 10.53 6.88
N LEU A 30 0.71 10.09 6.37
CA LEU A 30 0.83 9.68 4.97
C LEU A 30 0.00 8.42 4.66
N ARG A 31 -0.09 7.48 5.62
CA ARG A 31 -0.98 6.32 5.46
C ARG A 31 -2.44 6.72 5.36
N GLY A 32 -2.87 7.73 6.12
CA GLY A 32 -4.22 8.25 6.03
C GLY A 32 -4.48 9.07 4.78
N PHE A 33 -3.49 9.84 4.33
CA PHE A 33 -3.54 10.52 3.03
C PHE A 33 -3.69 9.51 1.89
N ASP A 34 -2.95 8.41 1.92
CA ASP A 34 -3.05 7.32 0.96
C ASP A 34 -4.43 6.64 0.99
N MET A 35 -4.95 6.38 2.18
CA MET A 35 -6.26 5.71 2.34
C MET A 35 -7.46 6.63 2.11
N MET A 36 -7.30 7.96 2.12
CA MET A 36 -8.41 8.86 1.86
C MET A 36 -8.94 8.74 0.42
N TRP A 37 -8.06 8.39 -0.53
CA TRP A 37 -8.47 8.14 -1.91
C TRP A 37 -9.51 7.01 -1.96
N ILE A 38 -9.24 5.88 -1.29
CA ILE A 38 -10.17 4.74 -1.20
C ILE A 38 -11.41 5.09 -0.35
N ALA A 39 -11.29 6.04 0.60
CA ALA A 39 -12.41 6.48 1.43
C ALA A 39 -13.48 7.29 0.68
N GLY A 40 -13.36 7.46 -0.64
CA GLY A 40 -14.35 8.08 -1.51
C GLY A 40 -13.92 9.45 -2.09
N VAL A 41 -12.71 9.94 -1.75
CA VAL A 41 -12.20 11.19 -2.34
C VAL A 41 -11.92 11.03 -3.83
N ASP A 42 -11.51 9.84 -4.29
CA ASP A 42 -11.37 9.50 -5.71
C ASP A 42 -12.67 9.73 -6.47
N ARG A 43 -13.78 9.22 -5.95
CA ARG A 43 -15.11 9.36 -6.56
C ARG A 43 -15.63 10.77 -6.52
N PHE A 44 -15.42 11.47 -5.40
CA PHE A 44 -15.76 12.89 -5.31
C PHE A 44 -15.03 13.69 -6.38
N LEU A 45 -13.71 13.54 -6.54
CA LEU A 45 -12.94 14.29 -7.54
C LEU A 45 -13.28 13.86 -8.98
N MET A 46 -13.56 12.59 -9.22
CA MET A 46 -14.00 12.09 -10.52
C MET A 46 -15.34 12.74 -10.92
N ARG A 47 -16.33 12.78 -10.01
CA ARG A 47 -17.63 13.41 -10.26
C ARG A 47 -17.53 14.92 -10.39
N ALA A 48 -16.73 15.57 -9.54
CA ALA A 48 -16.46 17.01 -9.64
C ALA A 48 -15.81 17.38 -10.97
N GLY A 49 -14.82 16.59 -11.42
CA GLY A 49 -14.18 16.79 -12.71
C GLY A 49 -15.15 16.66 -13.89
N ALA A 50 -15.99 15.62 -13.86
CA ALA A 50 -17.04 15.46 -14.88
C ALA A 50 -18.05 16.61 -14.86
N ALA A 51 -18.39 17.15 -13.69
CA ALA A 51 -19.33 18.26 -13.56
C ALA A 51 -18.78 19.61 -14.06
N MET A 52 -17.46 19.81 -14.06
CA MET A 52 -16.81 21.01 -14.57
C MET A 52 -16.95 21.18 -16.09
N ASN A 53 -17.13 20.09 -16.82
CA ASN A 53 -17.31 20.07 -18.29
C ASN A 53 -16.26 20.90 -19.06
N ASN A 54 -14.99 20.76 -18.68
CA ASN A 54 -13.85 21.41 -19.32
C ASN A 54 -12.61 20.49 -19.26
N ASP A 55 -11.52 20.87 -19.98
CA ASP A 55 -10.30 20.06 -20.06
C ASP A 55 -9.64 19.81 -18.72
N PHE A 56 -9.65 20.78 -17.82
CA PHE A 56 -9.10 20.61 -16.46
C PHE A 56 -9.93 19.57 -15.67
N GLY A 57 -11.26 19.66 -15.75
CA GLY A 57 -12.15 18.70 -15.11
C GLY A 57 -11.98 17.28 -15.69
N ALA A 58 -11.86 17.17 -17.02
CA ALA A 58 -11.60 15.90 -17.67
C ALA A 58 -10.25 15.29 -17.22
N ALA A 59 -9.18 16.10 -17.17
CA ALA A 59 -7.88 15.67 -16.69
C ALA A 59 -7.94 15.22 -15.22
N MET A 60 -8.65 15.96 -14.35
CA MET A 60 -8.82 15.59 -12.95
C MET A 60 -9.59 14.28 -12.79
N ALA A 61 -10.67 14.08 -13.55
CA ALA A 61 -11.44 12.85 -13.53
C ALA A 61 -10.62 11.64 -14.03
N ALA A 62 -9.79 11.83 -15.06
CA ALA A 62 -8.91 10.80 -15.58
C ALA A 62 -7.88 10.33 -14.54
N GLN A 63 -7.31 11.26 -13.72
CA GLN A 63 -6.37 10.90 -12.66
C GLN A 63 -6.99 10.00 -11.56
N MET A 64 -8.32 9.97 -11.45
CA MET A 64 -9.06 9.12 -10.50
C MET A 64 -9.44 7.76 -11.09
N GLN A 65 -9.03 7.45 -12.29
CA GLN A 65 -9.24 6.17 -12.98
C GLN A 65 -7.90 5.46 -13.17
N HIS A 66 -7.93 4.13 -13.16
CA HIS A 66 -6.72 3.35 -13.44
C HIS A 66 -6.34 3.43 -14.90
N VAL A 67 -5.04 3.54 -15.18
CA VAL A 67 -4.51 3.39 -16.52
C VAL A 67 -4.70 1.94 -16.97
N ASP A 68 -5.10 1.75 -18.23
CA ASP A 68 -5.36 0.39 -18.77
C ASP A 68 -4.10 -0.47 -18.81
N TRP A 69 -2.96 0.08 -19.25
CA TRP A 69 -1.71 -0.66 -19.33
C TRP A 69 -0.50 0.19 -18.95
N ALA A 70 0.09 0.93 -19.90
CA ALA A 70 1.27 1.77 -19.69
C ALA A 70 0.87 3.19 -19.27
N GLY A 71 1.57 3.74 -18.30
CA GLY A 71 1.30 5.06 -17.73
C GLY A 71 1.11 5.01 -16.22
N LEU A 72 0.75 6.15 -15.64
CA LEU A 72 0.57 6.31 -14.21
C LEU A 72 -0.42 7.43 -13.91
N HIS A 73 -1.52 7.11 -13.26
CA HIS A 73 -2.44 8.06 -12.65
C HIS A 73 -2.27 8.11 -11.13
N ILE A 74 -2.77 9.15 -10.50
CA ILE A 74 -2.67 9.34 -9.03
C ILE A 74 -3.24 8.14 -8.28
N ILE A 75 -4.38 7.60 -8.71
CA ILE A 75 -5.02 6.45 -8.07
C ILE A 75 -4.19 5.16 -8.18
N ASP A 76 -3.27 5.09 -9.14
CA ASP A 76 -2.36 3.96 -9.29
C ASP A 76 -1.27 3.92 -8.22
N LEU A 77 -1.01 5.03 -7.55
CA LEU A 77 0.00 5.15 -6.48
C LEU A 77 -0.49 4.64 -5.13
N VAL A 78 -1.80 4.51 -4.93
CA VAL A 78 -2.37 4.15 -3.62
C VAL A 78 -1.86 2.79 -3.14
N PHE A 79 -1.94 1.76 -3.97
CA PHE A 79 -1.51 0.43 -3.56
C PHE A 79 0.01 0.32 -3.30
N PRO A 80 0.93 0.79 -4.17
CA PRO A 80 2.36 0.70 -3.89
C PRO A 80 2.78 1.55 -2.69
N THR A 81 2.15 2.71 -2.47
CA THR A 81 2.39 3.55 -1.28
C THR A 81 1.99 2.80 0.00
N PHE A 82 0.88 2.06 -0.02
CA PHE A 82 0.47 1.25 1.13
C PHE A 82 1.46 0.12 1.45
N VAL A 83 1.97 -0.58 0.42
CA VAL A 83 3.05 -1.59 0.56
C VAL A 83 4.33 -0.95 1.12
N PHE A 84 4.72 0.20 0.55
CA PHE A 84 5.87 0.98 1.00
C PHE A 84 5.74 1.38 2.47
N LEU A 85 4.60 1.91 2.90
CA LEU A 85 4.36 2.33 4.29
C LEU A 85 4.33 1.15 5.27
N ALA A 86 3.89 -0.03 4.83
CA ALA A 86 4.01 -1.25 5.63
C ALA A 86 5.49 -1.58 5.89
N GLY A 87 6.34 -1.48 4.87
CA GLY A 87 7.79 -1.61 4.98
C GLY A 87 8.40 -0.53 5.88
N ALA A 88 8.06 0.75 5.67
CA ALA A 88 8.60 1.89 6.42
C ALA A 88 8.31 1.82 7.93
N SER A 89 7.20 1.23 8.31
CA SER A 89 6.82 1.05 9.72
C SER A 89 7.60 -0.08 10.41
N TRP A 90 8.16 -1.03 9.66
CA TRP A 90 8.74 -2.25 10.22
C TRP A 90 9.98 -2.04 11.10
N PRO A 91 10.99 -1.19 10.75
CA PRO A 91 12.15 -0.97 11.61
C PRO A 91 11.79 -0.46 13.01
N PHE A 92 10.70 0.30 13.14
CA PHE A 92 10.18 0.79 14.43
C PHE A 92 9.48 -0.33 15.20
N SER A 93 8.65 -1.11 14.52
CA SER A 93 7.97 -2.25 15.11
C SER A 93 8.97 -3.31 15.61
N LEU A 94 9.99 -3.64 14.82
CA LEU A 94 11.04 -4.57 15.20
C LEU A 94 11.80 -4.10 16.43
N ALA A 95 12.19 -2.83 16.48
CA ALA A 95 12.88 -2.27 17.64
C ALA A 95 12.00 -2.30 18.92
N SER A 96 10.73 -1.92 18.80
CA SER A 96 9.78 -1.98 19.92
C SER A 96 9.58 -3.41 20.41
N GLN A 97 9.50 -4.40 19.52
CA GLN A 97 9.37 -5.81 19.91
C GLN A 97 10.63 -6.34 20.62
N ARG A 98 11.82 -6.01 20.11
CA ARG A 98 13.09 -6.38 20.75
C ARG A 98 13.27 -5.70 22.11
N ALA A 99 12.87 -4.43 22.24
CA ALA A 99 12.88 -3.71 23.51
C ALA A 99 11.92 -4.33 24.58
N LYS A 100 10.85 -5.00 24.11
CA LYS A 100 9.93 -5.76 24.96
C LYS A 100 10.45 -7.18 25.30
N GLY A 101 11.65 -7.55 24.84
CA GLY A 101 12.28 -8.84 25.14
C GLY A 101 11.80 -10.02 24.30
N PHE A 102 11.07 -9.77 23.17
CA PHE A 102 10.66 -10.89 22.30
C PHE A 102 11.86 -11.47 21.54
N ALA A 103 12.01 -12.81 21.60
CA ALA A 103 13.00 -13.54 20.83
C ALA A 103 12.68 -13.48 19.31
N ASP A 104 13.71 -13.55 18.46
CA ASP A 104 13.56 -13.47 17.00
C ASP A 104 12.58 -14.54 16.45
N ARG A 105 12.54 -15.75 17.04
CA ARG A 105 11.55 -16.79 16.69
C ARG A 105 10.11 -16.35 16.99
N GLN A 106 9.87 -15.67 18.10
CA GLN A 106 8.53 -15.14 18.45
C GLN A 106 8.12 -14.01 17.51
N ILE A 107 9.08 -13.14 17.14
CA ILE A 107 8.86 -12.07 16.18
C ILE A 107 8.53 -12.63 14.79
N PHE A 108 9.24 -13.69 14.36
CA PHE A 108 8.96 -14.37 13.08
C PHE A 108 7.54 -14.93 13.04
N TRP A 109 7.09 -15.63 14.09
CA TRP A 109 5.71 -16.13 14.12
C TRP A 109 4.66 -15.00 14.11
N ARG A 110 4.97 -13.83 14.65
CA ARG A 110 4.11 -12.64 14.53
C ARG A 110 4.07 -12.11 13.10
N ILE A 111 5.19 -12.15 12.36
CA ILE A 111 5.22 -11.83 10.93
C ILE A 111 4.31 -12.81 10.17
N VAL A 112 4.49 -14.10 10.37
CA VAL A 112 3.66 -15.15 9.72
C VAL A 112 2.18 -14.95 10.06
N LYS A 113 1.84 -14.79 11.34
CA LYS A 113 0.46 -14.55 11.78
C LYS A 113 -0.16 -13.33 11.11
N ARG A 114 0.58 -12.22 11.03
CA ARG A 114 0.10 -11.01 10.38
C ARG A 114 -0.13 -11.22 8.88
N PHE A 115 0.77 -11.91 8.19
CA PHE A 115 0.56 -12.29 6.80
C PHE A 115 -0.70 -13.13 6.62
N LEU A 116 -0.88 -14.17 7.43
CA LEU A 116 -2.05 -15.06 7.36
C LEU A 116 -3.37 -14.33 7.63
N ILE A 117 -3.39 -13.39 8.59
CA ILE A 117 -4.57 -12.55 8.85
C ILE A 117 -4.88 -11.66 7.64
N LEU A 118 -3.87 -10.99 7.05
CA LEU A 118 -4.06 -10.17 5.87
C LEU A 118 -4.53 -10.99 4.66
N PHE A 119 -3.98 -12.19 4.49
CA PHE A 119 -4.40 -13.13 3.46
C PHE A 119 -5.87 -13.54 3.66
N ALA A 120 -6.25 -13.96 4.88
CA ALA A 120 -7.62 -14.33 5.21
C ALA A 120 -8.61 -13.16 5.00
N LEU A 121 -8.26 -11.94 5.43
CA LEU A 121 -9.07 -10.74 5.17
C LEU A 121 -9.21 -10.47 3.67
N GLY A 122 -8.16 -10.72 2.89
CA GLY A 122 -8.21 -10.63 1.43
C GLY A 122 -9.16 -11.64 0.80
N LEU A 123 -9.21 -12.87 1.30
CA LEU A 123 -10.17 -13.90 0.87
C LEU A 123 -11.61 -13.48 1.17
N VAL A 124 -11.87 -13.00 2.40
CA VAL A 124 -13.19 -12.49 2.80
C VAL A 124 -13.63 -11.33 1.90
N TYR A 125 -12.72 -10.41 1.57
CA TYR A 125 -12.96 -9.30 0.65
C TYR A 125 -13.39 -9.80 -0.75
N HIS A 126 -12.84 -10.92 -1.23
CA HIS A 126 -13.02 -11.46 -2.59
C HIS A 126 -13.87 -12.72 -2.64
N ARG A 127 -15.12 -12.64 -2.17
CA ARG A 127 -16.18 -13.66 -2.37
C ARG A 127 -15.94 -15.05 -1.76
N PHE A 128 -14.84 -15.30 -1.03
CA PHE A 128 -14.56 -16.60 -0.44
C PHE A 128 -15.75 -17.12 0.41
N LEU A 129 -16.33 -16.26 1.24
CA LEU A 129 -17.50 -16.62 2.07
C LEU A 129 -18.80 -16.79 1.29
N ARG A 130 -18.82 -16.53 -0.01
CA ARG A 130 -19.94 -16.85 -0.91
C ARG A 130 -19.77 -18.21 -1.57
N PHE A 131 -18.70 -18.94 -1.23
CA PHE A 131 -18.31 -20.22 -1.81
C PHE A 131 -18.12 -20.15 -3.35
N ASP A 132 -17.82 -18.97 -3.87
CA ASP A 132 -17.56 -18.69 -5.27
C ASP A 132 -16.02 -18.74 -5.48
N PHE A 133 -15.48 -19.95 -5.44
CA PHE A 133 -14.03 -20.17 -5.43
C PHE A 133 -13.37 -19.87 -6.79
N SER A 134 -14.09 -20.07 -7.89
CA SER A 134 -13.62 -19.79 -9.25
C SER A 134 -13.39 -18.28 -9.48
N HIS A 135 -14.24 -17.42 -8.90
CA HIS A 135 -14.12 -15.97 -9.01
C HIS A 135 -13.36 -15.33 -7.84
N CYS A 136 -12.88 -16.12 -6.88
CA CYS A 136 -12.09 -15.62 -5.75
C CYS A 136 -10.71 -15.13 -6.20
N LEU A 137 -10.32 -13.93 -5.77
CA LEU A 137 -8.97 -13.44 -5.96
C LEU A 137 -8.12 -13.78 -4.73
N TYR A 138 -7.41 -14.91 -4.79
CA TYR A 138 -6.53 -15.36 -3.71
C TYR A 138 -5.32 -14.42 -3.53
N ASN A 139 -4.77 -13.90 -4.64
CA ASN A 139 -3.69 -12.92 -4.63
C ASN A 139 -4.23 -11.49 -4.55
N SER A 140 -5.07 -11.23 -3.54
CA SER A 140 -5.70 -9.93 -3.29
C SER A 140 -4.68 -8.84 -2.91
N VAL A 141 -5.11 -7.56 -2.90
CA VAL A 141 -4.29 -6.43 -2.44
C VAL A 141 -3.71 -6.69 -1.05
N LEU A 142 -4.54 -7.13 -0.10
CA LEU A 142 -4.08 -7.41 1.28
C LEU A 142 -3.11 -8.59 1.33
N ALA A 143 -3.32 -9.63 0.52
CA ALA A 143 -2.39 -10.77 0.41
C ALA A 143 -1.02 -10.31 -0.11
N ARG A 144 -0.99 -9.49 -1.17
CA ARG A 144 0.26 -8.94 -1.75
C ARG A 144 0.99 -8.02 -0.78
N VAL A 145 0.27 -7.12 -0.08
CA VAL A 145 0.84 -6.28 0.98
C VAL A 145 1.46 -7.14 2.08
N GLY A 146 0.69 -8.13 2.55
CA GLY A 146 1.14 -9.05 3.59
C GLY A 146 2.36 -9.85 3.18
N PHE A 147 2.37 -10.40 1.96
CA PHE A 147 3.46 -11.20 1.42
C PHE A 147 4.73 -10.36 1.23
N GLY A 148 4.64 -9.24 0.48
CA GLY A 148 5.79 -8.37 0.24
C GLY A 148 6.41 -7.84 1.54
N TRP A 149 5.55 -7.40 2.47
CA TRP A 149 6.00 -6.96 3.79
C TRP A 149 6.64 -8.10 4.59
N ALA A 150 6.06 -9.32 4.59
CA ALA A 150 6.56 -10.44 5.39
C ALA A 150 7.96 -10.87 4.95
N VAL A 151 8.22 -10.91 3.63
CA VAL A 151 9.56 -11.23 3.10
C VAL A 151 10.58 -10.17 3.51
N ALA A 152 10.28 -8.88 3.30
CA ALA A 152 11.18 -7.79 3.71
C ALA A 152 11.42 -7.79 5.22
N ALA A 153 10.35 -8.03 6.00
CA ALA A 153 10.41 -8.07 7.46
C ALA A 153 11.26 -9.23 7.98
N ALA A 154 11.08 -10.43 7.44
CA ALA A 154 11.87 -11.61 7.80
C ALA A 154 13.36 -11.42 7.42
N THR A 155 13.62 -10.82 6.25
CA THR A 155 14.99 -10.52 5.84
C THR A 155 15.70 -9.59 6.83
N LEU A 156 15.04 -8.49 7.25
CA LEU A 156 15.63 -7.58 8.26
C LEU A 156 15.74 -8.22 9.65
N LEU A 157 14.84 -9.16 9.98
CA LEU A 157 14.88 -9.87 11.27
C LEU A 157 16.10 -10.77 11.38
N PHE A 158 16.38 -11.56 10.33
CA PHE A 158 17.42 -12.60 10.37
C PHE A 158 18.78 -12.11 9.89
N CYS A 159 18.85 -11.08 9.03
CA CYS A 159 20.10 -10.53 8.55
C CYS A 159 20.67 -9.50 9.53
N LYS A 160 21.77 -9.85 10.21
CA LYS A 160 22.43 -8.96 11.18
C LYS A 160 23.11 -7.75 10.51
N ARG A 161 23.58 -7.90 9.27
CA ARG A 161 24.33 -6.85 8.53
C ARG A 161 23.41 -6.19 7.50
N LEU A 162 23.30 -4.86 7.56
CA LEU A 162 22.50 -4.09 6.58
C LEU A 162 22.98 -4.33 5.13
N LYS A 163 24.29 -4.47 4.91
CA LYS A 163 24.84 -4.79 3.58
C LYS A 163 24.24 -6.09 3.01
N THR A 164 24.04 -7.12 3.82
CA THR A 164 23.41 -8.38 3.39
C THR A 164 21.95 -8.16 3.01
N VAL A 165 21.20 -7.38 3.78
CA VAL A 165 19.81 -7.01 3.44
C VAL A 165 19.76 -6.29 2.09
N VAL A 166 20.69 -5.35 1.85
CA VAL A 166 20.78 -4.62 0.56
C VAL A 166 21.04 -5.59 -0.58
N TRP A 167 22.04 -6.48 -0.47
CA TRP A 167 22.37 -7.44 -1.53
C TRP A 167 21.20 -8.40 -1.82
N ILE A 168 20.50 -8.88 -0.79
CA ILE A 168 19.31 -9.73 -0.97
C ILE A 168 18.21 -8.95 -1.71
N SER A 169 17.92 -7.71 -1.31
CA SER A 169 16.86 -6.92 -1.95
C SER A 169 17.21 -6.56 -3.39
N VAL A 170 18.48 -6.21 -3.68
CA VAL A 170 18.96 -5.95 -5.05
C VAL A 170 18.90 -7.24 -5.87
N GLY A 171 19.30 -8.38 -5.32
CA GLY A 171 19.22 -9.68 -5.99
C GLY A 171 17.77 -10.06 -6.33
N ILE A 172 16.83 -9.87 -5.38
CA ILE A 172 15.39 -10.10 -5.64
C ILE A 172 14.88 -9.17 -6.75
N PHE A 173 15.21 -7.88 -6.68
CA PHE A 173 14.79 -6.92 -7.70
C PHE A 173 15.36 -7.24 -9.08
N ALA A 174 16.66 -7.57 -9.15
CA ALA A 174 17.32 -7.95 -10.40
C ALA A 174 16.76 -9.26 -10.98
N ALA A 175 16.56 -10.29 -10.15
CA ALA A 175 15.95 -11.54 -10.56
C ALA A 175 14.51 -11.35 -11.06
N TYR A 176 13.74 -10.49 -10.37
CA TYR A 176 12.40 -10.13 -10.80
C TYR A 176 12.38 -9.40 -12.15
N TRP A 177 13.30 -8.45 -12.35
CA TRP A 177 13.45 -7.72 -13.62
C TRP A 177 13.83 -8.66 -14.75
N LEU A 178 14.87 -9.48 -14.54
CA LEU A 178 15.32 -10.46 -15.52
C LEU A 178 14.22 -11.47 -15.88
N ALA A 179 13.49 -11.98 -14.90
CA ALA A 179 12.37 -12.88 -15.15
C ALA A 179 11.25 -12.18 -15.96
N GLY A 180 10.93 -10.91 -15.63
CA GLY A 180 9.97 -10.11 -16.40
C GLY A 180 10.35 -9.85 -17.83
N LEU A 181 11.65 -9.85 -18.14
CA LEU A 181 12.21 -9.68 -19.49
C LEU A 181 12.34 -11.03 -20.21
N LEU A 182 12.96 -12.02 -19.57
CA LEU A 182 13.36 -13.27 -20.22
C LEU A 182 12.19 -14.23 -20.43
N ILE A 183 11.23 -14.29 -19.50
CA ILE A 183 10.08 -15.23 -19.63
C ILE A 183 9.23 -14.92 -20.89
N PRO A 184 8.80 -13.66 -21.15
CA PRO A 184 8.07 -13.34 -22.38
C PRO A 184 8.87 -13.62 -23.65
N LEU A 185 10.17 -13.31 -23.66
CA LEU A 185 11.06 -13.57 -24.79
C LEU A 185 11.25 -15.05 -25.06
N ALA A 186 11.34 -15.88 -24.03
CA ALA A 186 11.48 -17.33 -24.17
C ALA A 186 10.22 -18.00 -24.72
N VAL A 187 9.03 -17.47 -24.38
CA VAL A 187 7.74 -18.03 -24.82
C VAL A 187 7.35 -17.51 -26.22
N ASN A 188 7.75 -16.28 -26.55
CA ASN A 188 7.41 -15.61 -27.82
C ASN A 188 8.68 -15.04 -28.49
N PRO A 189 9.54 -15.87 -29.12
CA PRO A 189 10.84 -15.42 -29.64
C PRO A 189 10.74 -14.51 -30.89
N ALA A 190 9.58 -14.39 -31.51
CA ALA A 190 9.39 -13.64 -32.76
C ALA A 190 9.18 -12.12 -32.57
N GLY A 191 10.08 -11.45 -31.81
CA GLY A 191 10.11 -9.98 -31.77
C GLY A 191 9.02 -9.30 -30.95
N VAL A 192 8.42 -10.03 -29.98
CA VAL A 192 7.40 -9.48 -29.09
C VAL A 192 8.07 -8.61 -28.03
N ASP A 193 7.57 -7.36 -27.90
CA ASP A 193 7.93 -6.50 -26.77
C ASP A 193 7.57 -7.20 -25.44
N PRO A 194 8.54 -7.46 -24.54
CA PRO A 194 8.29 -8.10 -23.23
C PRO A 194 7.29 -7.34 -22.38
N TRP A 195 7.10 -6.07 -22.67
CA TRP A 195 6.22 -5.16 -21.94
C TRP A 195 4.90 -4.87 -22.69
N ALA A 196 4.67 -5.55 -23.80
CA ALA A 196 3.45 -5.42 -24.60
C ALA A 196 2.15 -5.76 -23.82
N PRO A 197 0.99 -5.32 -24.30
CA PRO A 197 -0.27 -5.44 -23.56
C PRO A 197 -0.63 -6.87 -23.19
N ARG A 198 -1.23 -6.97 -22.07
CA ARG A 198 -1.90 -8.06 -21.30
C ARG A 198 -1.71 -9.50 -21.76
N GLU A 199 -1.69 -9.80 -23.06
CA GLU A 199 -1.75 -11.18 -23.56
C GLU A 199 -0.42 -11.91 -23.53
N VAL A 200 0.67 -11.17 -23.70
CA VAL A 200 2.05 -11.67 -23.64
C VAL A 200 2.78 -11.27 -22.36
N ALA A 201 2.12 -10.55 -21.47
CA ALA A 201 2.72 -10.11 -20.20
C ALA A 201 3.12 -11.29 -19.31
N VAL A 202 4.30 -11.18 -18.69
CA VAL A 202 4.87 -12.21 -17.80
C VAL A 202 3.87 -12.73 -16.76
N GLY A 203 3.05 -11.85 -16.19
CA GLY A 203 2.03 -12.24 -15.20
C GLY A 203 1.01 -13.23 -15.77
N ARG A 204 0.62 -13.07 -17.04
CA ARG A 204 -0.31 -14.00 -17.69
C ARG A 204 0.34 -15.33 -18.05
N ILE A 205 1.59 -15.30 -18.48
CA ILE A 205 2.37 -16.52 -18.78
C ILE A 205 2.51 -17.35 -17.50
N VAL A 206 2.93 -16.72 -16.39
CA VAL A 206 3.10 -17.39 -15.10
C VAL A 206 1.77 -17.91 -14.56
N ASP A 207 0.68 -17.13 -14.64
CA ASP A 207 -0.65 -17.59 -14.24
C ASP A 207 -1.12 -18.79 -15.09
N ASN A 208 -0.87 -18.79 -16.39
CA ASN A 208 -1.21 -19.92 -17.25
C ASN A 208 -0.43 -21.18 -16.87
N TRP A 209 0.88 -21.06 -16.62
CA TRP A 209 1.67 -22.21 -16.15
C TRP A 209 1.15 -22.75 -14.82
N LEU A 210 0.82 -21.86 -13.89
CA LEU A 210 0.26 -22.25 -12.59
C LEU A 210 -1.08 -22.94 -12.77
N MET A 211 -2.00 -22.39 -13.57
CA MET A 211 -3.33 -22.98 -13.80
C MET A 211 -3.23 -24.32 -14.51
N ASN A 212 -2.36 -24.46 -15.53
CA ASN A 212 -2.12 -25.73 -16.19
C ASN A 212 -1.54 -26.80 -15.23
N GLY A 213 -0.58 -26.42 -14.37
CA GLY A 213 -0.05 -27.34 -13.36
C GLY A 213 -1.09 -27.76 -12.32
N LEU A 214 -1.92 -26.81 -11.87
CA LEU A 214 -3.00 -27.11 -10.91
C LEU A 214 -4.12 -27.96 -11.54
N SER A 215 -4.45 -27.75 -12.83
CA SER A 215 -5.48 -28.54 -13.53
C SER A 215 -5.11 -30.03 -13.65
N GLN A 216 -3.82 -30.34 -13.78
CA GLN A 216 -3.32 -31.70 -13.78
C GLN A 216 -3.56 -32.42 -12.43
N VAL A 217 -3.58 -31.68 -11.33
CA VAL A 217 -3.75 -32.21 -9.96
C VAL A 217 -5.21 -32.18 -9.52
N PHE A 218 -5.92 -31.11 -9.83
CA PHE A 218 -7.27 -30.82 -9.29
C PHE A 218 -8.39 -30.85 -10.35
N GLY A 219 -8.05 -31.16 -11.61
CA GLY A 219 -9.01 -31.23 -12.72
C GLY A 219 -9.21 -29.88 -13.45
N GLU A 220 -9.91 -29.95 -14.58
CA GLU A 220 -10.06 -28.82 -15.52
C GLU A 220 -10.83 -27.61 -14.95
N GLY A 221 -11.65 -27.79 -13.93
CA GLY A 221 -12.38 -26.69 -13.29
C GLY A 221 -11.46 -25.57 -12.73
N VAL A 222 -10.16 -25.86 -12.50
CA VAL A 222 -9.16 -24.85 -12.11
C VAL A 222 -8.92 -23.83 -13.23
N MET A 223 -9.08 -24.23 -14.50
CA MET A 223 -8.88 -23.35 -15.66
C MET A 223 -9.92 -22.21 -15.73
N GLU A 224 -11.05 -22.39 -15.11
CA GLU A 224 -12.12 -21.37 -15.00
C GLU A 224 -11.82 -20.36 -13.87
N MET A 225 -10.81 -20.64 -13.02
CA MET A 225 -10.47 -19.74 -11.92
C MET A 225 -9.96 -18.40 -12.44
N ARG A 226 -10.35 -17.35 -11.71
CA ARG A 226 -9.88 -15.99 -11.97
C ARG A 226 -8.35 -15.94 -11.92
N ARG A 227 -7.74 -15.32 -12.92
CA ARG A 227 -6.29 -15.11 -12.95
C ARG A 227 -5.80 -14.34 -11.74
N GLN A 228 -4.74 -14.83 -11.12
CA GLN A 228 -4.25 -14.36 -9.83
C GLN A 228 -3.17 -13.30 -9.94
N ASN A 229 -2.50 -13.17 -11.10
CA ASN A 229 -1.34 -12.30 -11.31
C ASN A 229 -0.27 -12.50 -10.20
N VAL A 230 0.13 -13.76 -10.03
CA VAL A 230 1.05 -14.18 -8.97
C VAL A 230 2.41 -13.52 -9.13
N PHE A 231 2.86 -13.33 -10.38
CA PHE A 231 4.14 -12.67 -10.65
C PHE A 231 4.20 -11.26 -10.07
N ALA A 232 3.15 -10.46 -10.20
CA ALA A 232 3.11 -9.10 -9.64
C ALA A 232 3.23 -9.06 -8.09
N ALA A 233 2.87 -10.14 -7.39
CA ALA A 233 3.07 -10.22 -5.95
C ALA A 233 4.55 -10.22 -5.56
N LEU A 234 5.43 -10.79 -6.40
CA LEU A 234 6.87 -10.77 -6.18
C LEU A 234 7.43 -9.34 -6.27
N GLY A 235 6.90 -8.51 -7.17
CA GLY A 235 7.26 -7.10 -7.27
C GLY A 235 6.93 -6.28 -6.00
N CYS A 236 5.87 -6.67 -5.27
CA CYS A 236 5.53 -6.02 -3.99
C CYS A 236 6.63 -6.20 -2.93
N ILE A 237 7.45 -7.24 -3.00
CA ILE A 237 8.59 -7.43 -2.10
C ILE A 237 9.57 -6.26 -2.23
N SER A 238 9.90 -5.87 -3.46
CA SER A 238 10.80 -4.74 -3.72
C SER A 238 10.21 -3.43 -3.22
N SER A 239 8.92 -3.18 -3.43
CA SER A 239 8.24 -1.98 -2.90
C SER A 239 8.28 -1.94 -1.36
N ALA A 240 8.13 -3.09 -0.68
CA ALA A 240 8.25 -3.16 0.77
C ALA A 240 9.69 -2.90 1.26
N PHE A 241 10.71 -3.38 0.54
CA PHE A 241 12.11 -3.06 0.83
C PHE A 241 12.41 -1.56 0.70
N LEU A 242 11.92 -0.89 -0.35
CA LEU A 242 12.08 0.55 -0.50
C LEU A 242 11.51 1.31 0.71
N GLY A 243 10.31 0.93 1.15
CA GLY A 243 9.72 1.47 2.37
C GLY A 243 10.57 1.18 3.60
N MET A 244 11.06 -0.04 3.75
CA MET A 244 11.91 -0.42 4.88
C MET A 244 13.20 0.42 4.94
N TYR A 245 13.82 0.73 3.81
CA TYR A 245 14.98 1.64 3.78
C TYR A 245 14.62 3.05 4.19
N ALA A 246 13.48 3.57 3.74
CA ALA A 246 12.98 4.87 4.19
C ALA A 246 12.74 4.87 5.72
N GLY A 247 12.17 3.79 6.26
CA GLY A 247 12.01 3.61 7.71
C GLY A 247 13.34 3.54 8.48
N LEU A 248 14.36 2.88 7.92
CA LEU A 248 15.71 2.85 8.49
C LEU A 248 16.39 4.23 8.49
N ILE A 249 16.20 5.03 7.43
CA ILE A 249 16.66 6.42 7.38
C ILE A 249 16.01 7.23 8.50
N LEU A 250 14.69 7.13 8.65
CA LEU A 250 13.96 7.85 9.70
C LEU A 250 14.38 7.41 11.11
N LYS A 251 14.69 6.13 11.29
CA LYS A 251 15.11 5.57 12.59
C LYS A 251 16.57 5.88 12.93
N ARG A 252 17.37 6.36 11.99
CA ARG A 252 18.81 6.56 12.23
C ARG A 252 19.04 7.54 13.39
N GLU A 253 19.75 7.07 14.39
CA GLU A 253 20.17 7.86 15.54
C GLU A 253 21.29 8.85 15.16
N GLY A 254 21.41 9.95 15.90
CA GLY A 254 22.42 10.98 15.65
C GLY A 254 22.16 11.90 14.44
N TRP A 255 21.10 11.67 13.66
CA TRP A 255 20.70 12.57 12.57
C TRP A 255 19.59 13.52 13.01
N THR A 256 19.73 14.80 12.65
CA THR A 256 18.66 15.78 12.85
C THR A 256 17.44 15.43 12.02
N PRO A 257 16.22 15.80 12.45
CA PRO A 257 15.01 15.57 11.64
C PRO A 257 15.13 16.15 10.23
N ALA A 258 15.70 17.33 10.06
CA ALA A 258 15.92 17.95 8.76
C ALA A 258 16.85 17.12 7.86
N ARG A 259 17.96 16.57 8.41
CA ARG A 259 18.85 15.67 7.67
C ARG A 259 18.12 14.39 7.21
N LYS A 260 17.25 13.83 8.04
CA LYS A 260 16.44 12.65 7.66
C LYS A 260 15.52 12.96 6.48
N SER A 261 14.84 14.11 6.48
CA SER A 261 14.01 14.55 5.35
C SER A 261 14.87 14.73 4.08
N GLY A 262 16.02 15.39 4.19
CA GLY A 262 16.93 15.56 3.04
C GLY A 262 17.41 14.22 2.46
N MET A 263 17.75 13.25 3.33
CA MET A 263 18.14 11.91 2.88
C MET A 263 16.99 11.13 2.23
N LEU A 264 15.76 11.28 2.71
CA LEU A 264 14.59 10.72 2.04
C LEU A 264 14.39 11.36 0.66
N ALA A 265 14.51 12.69 0.55
CA ALA A 265 14.40 13.38 -0.73
C ALA A 265 15.49 12.91 -1.71
N ALA A 266 16.76 12.79 -1.27
CA ALA A 266 17.84 12.26 -2.08
C ALA A 266 17.60 10.81 -2.52
N PHE A 267 17.08 9.97 -1.63
CA PHE A 267 16.69 8.58 -1.95
C PHE A 267 15.56 8.55 -2.97
N ALA A 268 14.53 9.40 -2.81
CA ALA A 268 13.44 9.53 -3.78
C ALA A 268 13.96 9.94 -5.17
N LEU A 269 14.85 10.94 -5.24
CA LEU A 269 15.45 11.37 -6.51
C LEU A 269 16.25 10.24 -7.16
N ALA A 270 17.04 9.49 -6.40
CA ALA A 270 17.79 8.35 -6.93
C ALA A 270 16.86 7.27 -7.51
N LEU A 271 15.74 6.96 -6.84
CA LEU A 271 14.74 6.04 -7.35
C LEU A 271 14.07 6.58 -8.62
N GLY A 272 13.71 7.87 -8.65
CA GLY A 272 13.11 8.52 -9.81
C GLY A 272 14.04 8.50 -11.03
N LEU A 273 15.32 8.81 -10.85
CA LEU A 273 16.34 8.70 -11.89
C LEU A 273 16.46 7.26 -12.40
N GLY A 274 16.50 6.28 -11.49
CA GLY A 274 16.47 4.86 -11.87
C GLY A 274 15.23 4.49 -12.68
N GLY A 275 14.06 5.01 -12.33
CA GLY A 275 12.83 4.83 -13.08
C GLY A 275 12.88 5.45 -14.49
N VAL A 276 13.44 6.66 -14.61
CA VAL A 276 13.65 7.32 -15.90
C VAL A 276 14.62 6.51 -16.78
N VAL A 277 15.73 6.06 -16.22
CA VAL A 277 16.70 5.20 -16.94
C VAL A 277 16.01 3.92 -17.42
N ALA A 278 15.20 3.26 -16.57
CA ALA A 278 14.45 2.07 -16.96
C ALA A 278 13.46 2.36 -18.10
N MET A 279 12.78 3.52 -18.10
CA MET A 279 11.91 3.93 -19.23
C MET A 279 12.71 4.16 -20.51
N LEU A 280 13.86 4.82 -20.43
CA LEU A 280 14.72 5.06 -21.59
C LEU A 280 15.31 3.77 -22.19
N THR A 281 15.42 2.70 -21.39
CA THR A 281 15.83 1.36 -21.87
C THR A 281 14.67 0.52 -22.42
N GLY A 282 13.50 1.13 -22.65
CA GLY A 282 12.33 0.46 -23.23
C GLY A 282 11.42 -0.26 -22.24
N CYS A 283 11.59 -0.06 -20.93
CA CYS A 283 10.71 -0.63 -19.91
C CYS A 283 9.66 0.43 -19.47
N PRO A 284 8.44 0.46 -20.06
CA PRO A 284 7.43 1.45 -19.72
C PRO A 284 6.93 1.26 -18.27
N CYS A 285 6.26 2.27 -17.70
CA CYS A 285 5.66 2.17 -16.38
C CYS A 285 4.33 1.40 -16.47
N VAL A 286 4.29 0.15 -15.95
CA VAL A 286 3.14 -0.74 -16.04
C VAL A 286 2.72 -1.28 -14.69
N LYS A 287 1.64 -0.72 -14.13
CA LYS A 287 1.08 -1.15 -12.83
C LYS A 287 0.57 -2.59 -12.85
N PRO A 288 -0.21 -3.06 -13.85
CA PRO A 288 -0.71 -4.44 -13.86
C PRO A 288 0.39 -5.49 -13.73
N SER A 289 1.54 -5.28 -14.37
CA SER A 289 2.70 -6.16 -14.26
C SER A 289 3.55 -5.91 -13.02
N TRP A 290 3.32 -4.80 -12.30
CA TRP A 290 4.16 -4.35 -11.18
C TRP A 290 5.64 -4.27 -11.56
N ASN A 291 5.92 -3.83 -12.79
CA ASN A 291 7.24 -3.93 -13.40
C ASN A 291 8.30 -3.03 -12.71
N PRO A 292 9.59 -3.22 -13.00
CA PRO A 292 10.68 -2.50 -12.34
C PRO A 292 10.54 -0.99 -12.40
N THR A 293 10.15 -0.44 -13.54
CA THR A 293 9.92 0.99 -13.72
C THR A 293 8.82 1.50 -12.79
N TYR A 294 7.70 0.77 -12.71
CA TYR A 294 6.61 1.12 -11.80
C TYR A 294 7.06 1.07 -10.32
N ILE A 295 7.85 0.06 -9.93
CA ILE A 295 8.40 -0.06 -8.56
C ILE A 295 9.25 1.17 -8.23
N LEU A 296 10.14 1.57 -9.13
CA LEU A 296 11.07 2.69 -8.92
C LEU A 296 10.32 4.04 -8.90
N VAL A 297 9.43 4.29 -9.85
CA VAL A 297 8.67 5.54 -9.94
C VAL A 297 7.69 5.68 -8.77
N ALA A 298 6.89 4.65 -8.48
CA ALA A 298 5.97 4.68 -7.34
C ALA A 298 6.73 4.77 -6.01
N GLY A 299 7.86 4.05 -5.86
CA GLY A 299 8.75 4.14 -4.71
C GLY A 299 9.37 5.53 -4.54
N SER A 300 9.75 6.18 -5.64
CA SER A 300 10.23 7.57 -5.65
C SER A 300 9.17 8.53 -5.11
N ILE A 301 7.97 8.46 -5.67
CA ILE A 301 6.86 9.34 -5.28
C ILE A 301 6.46 9.09 -3.81
N ALA A 302 6.32 7.84 -3.38
CA ALA A 302 6.01 7.49 -1.99
C ALA A 302 7.09 7.99 -1.01
N THR A 303 8.39 7.87 -1.39
CA THR A 303 9.51 8.36 -0.57
C THR A 303 9.54 9.88 -0.51
N MET A 304 9.27 10.56 -1.63
CA MET A 304 9.20 12.03 -1.68
C MET A 304 8.03 12.56 -0.84
N LEU A 305 6.86 11.94 -0.93
CA LEU A 305 5.71 12.26 -0.07
C LEU A 305 6.05 12.05 1.40
N LEU A 306 6.72 10.94 1.76
CA LEU A 306 7.15 10.70 3.14
C LEU A 306 8.16 11.76 3.60
N SER A 307 9.10 12.18 2.74
CA SER A 307 10.03 13.27 3.03
C SER A 307 9.29 14.58 3.32
N LEU A 308 8.32 14.93 2.48
CA LEU A 308 7.51 16.14 2.63
C LEU A 308 6.67 16.12 3.92
N PHE A 309 5.97 15.01 4.18
CA PHE A 309 5.18 14.86 5.41
C PHE A 309 6.07 14.91 6.65
N HIS A 310 7.23 14.25 6.63
CA HIS A 310 8.19 14.29 7.73
C HIS A 310 8.75 15.70 7.92
N TRP A 311 9.05 16.41 6.84
CA TRP A 311 9.54 17.79 6.93
C TRP A 311 8.47 18.74 7.51
N LEU A 312 7.21 18.64 7.07
CA LEU A 312 6.14 19.49 7.56
C LEU A 312 5.75 19.18 9.01
N ILE A 313 5.64 17.90 9.35
CA ILE A 313 5.11 17.45 10.65
C ILE A 313 6.23 17.37 11.70
N ASP A 314 7.32 16.64 11.39
CA ASP A 314 8.33 16.27 12.39
C ASP A 314 9.47 17.32 12.46
N VAL A 315 9.75 18.07 11.36
CA VAL A 315 10.78 19.13 11.34
C VAL A 315 10.17 20.48 11.66
N LYS A 316 9.09 20.89 10.95
CA LYS A 316 8.46 22.21 11.11
C LYS A 316 7.40 22.23 12.23
N GLY A 317 7.05 21.11 12.84
CA GLY A 317 6.05 21.03 13.91
C GLY A 317 4.63 21.37 13.47
N ARG A 318 4.35 21.44 12.17
CA ARG A 318 3.01 21.74 11.64
C ARG A 318 2.14 20.49 11.68
N VAL A 319 1.57 20.15 12.84
CA VAL A 319 0.85 18.90 13.08
C VAL A 319 -0.65 19.02 12.79
N ALA A 320 -1.26 20.21 12.94
CA ALA A 320 -2.72 20.39 12.92
C ALA A 320 -3.36 19.98 11.59
N TRP A 321 -2.79 20.37 10.45
CA TRP A 321 -3.30 20.04 9.11
C TRP A 321 -3.34 18.54 8.83
N SER A 322 -2.49 17.75 9.47
CA SER A 322 -2.43 16.31 9.27
C SER A 322 -3.50 15.53 10.05
N PHE A 323 -4.30 16.23 10.88
CA PHE A 323 -5.30 15.59 11.73
C PHE A 323 -6.32 14.73 10.95
N PRO A 324 -6.95 15.21 9.85
CA PRO A 324 -7.90 14.39 9.09
C PRO A 324 -7.27 13.09 8.56
N PHE A 325 -6.04 13.17 8.11
CA PHE A 325 -5.30 12.01 7.61
C PHE A 325 -4.94 11.03 8.72
N ARG A 326 -4.48 11.52 9.89
CA ARG A 326 -4.15 10.64 11.02
C ARG A 326 -5.36 9.87 11.54
N VAL A 327 -6.55 10.46 11.49
CA VAL A 327 -7.80 9.79 11.85
C VAL A 327 -8.01 8.54 10.98
N ILE A 328 -7.86 8.67 9.66
CA ILE A 328 -7.96 7.56 8.70
C ILE A 328 -6.79 6.59 8.88
N GLY A 329 -5.56 7.11 8.95
CA GLY A 329 -4.33 6.30 8.97
C GLY A 329 -4.21 5.36 10.16
N MET A 330 -4.84 5.67 11.29
CA MET A 330 -4.88 4.81 12.46
C MET A 330 -5.78 3.58 12.29
N ASN A 331 -6.73 3.62 11.33
CA ASN A 331 -7.67 2.54 11.01
C ASN A 331 -7.67 2.21 9.51
N SER A 332 -6.52 2.27 8.85
CA SER A 332 -6.39 2.13 7.39
C SER A 332 -6.99 0.82 6.82
N ILE A 333 -6.82 -0.31 7.52
CA ILE A 333 -7.41 -1.59 7.11
C ILE A 333 -8.94 -1.55 7.24
N THR A 334 -9.46 -0.87 8.27
CA THR A 334 -10.90 -0.71 8.48
C THR A 334 -11.53 0.09 7.34
N VAL A 335 -10.87 1.18 6.89
CA VAL A 335 -11.31 1.96 5.73
C VAL A 335 -11.37 1.08 4.47
N TYR A 336 -10.32 0.31 4.21
CA TYR A 336 -10.27 -0.59 3.06
C TYR A 336 -11.41 -1.62 3.07
N LEU A 337 -11.71 -2.19 4.24
CA LEU A 337 -12.82 -3.15 4.40
C LEU A 337 -14.19 -2.47 4.35
N LEU A 338 -14.34 -1.30 4.97
CA LEU A 338 -15.58 -0.52 4.98
C LEU A 338 -16.07 -0.27 3.56
N TYR A 339 -15.17 0.18 2.67
CA TYR A 339 -15.48 0.44 1.27
C TYR A 339 -16.04 -0.78 0.52
N ARG A 340 -15.68 -1.98 0.92
CA ARG A 340 -16.17 -3.22 0.31
C ARG A 340 -17.50 -3.67 0.86
N PHE A 341 -17.71 -3.54 2.18
CA PHE A 341 -18.87 -4.10 2.86
C PHE A 341 -20.03 -3.11 2.96
N VAL A 342 -19.74 -1.81 2.90
CA VAL A 342 -20.75 -0.75 2.94
C VAL A 342 -20.79 -0.07 1.57
N ASP A 343 -21.98 -0.03 0.97
CA ASP A 343 -22.22 0.72 -0.26
C ASP A 343 -22.28 2.21 0.10
N LEU A 344 -21.12 2.84 0.09
CA LEU A 344 -20.99 4.27 0.45
C LEU A 344 -21.73 5.18 -0.54
N GLU A 345 -21.89 4.79 -1.81
CA GLU A 345 -22.65 5.58 -2.79
C GLU A 345 -24.14 5.60 -2.45
N LYS A 346 -24.72 4.43 -2.17
CA LYS A 346 -26.13 4.35 -1.72
C LYS A 346 -26.32 5.08 -0.41
N THR A 347 -25.38 4.92 0.53
CA THR A 347 -25.42 5.61 1.81
C THR A 347 -25.35 7.14 1.62
N GLY A 348 -24.44 7.62 0.76
CA GLY A 348 -24.33 9.04 0.42
C GLY A 348 -25.59 9.58 -0.21
N ARG A 349 -26.21 8.87 -1.17
CA ARG A 349 -27.49 9.27 -1.76
C ARG A 349 -28.58 9.34 -0.71
N PHE A 350 -28.72 8.33 0.14
CA PHE A 350 -29.77 8.30 1.17
C PHE A 350 -29.76 9.55 2.07
N PHE A 351 -28.59 10.02 2.49
CA PHE A 351 -28.51 11.18 3.39
C PHE A 351 -28.46 12.53 2.67
N PHE A 352 -27.94 12.59 1.44
CA PHE A 352 -27.61 13.86 0.78
C PHE A 352 -28.39 14.11 -0.51
N GLU A 353 -29.29 13.21 -0.96
CA GLU A 353 -30.09 13.38 -2.17
C GLU A 353 -30.96 14.64 -2.12
N GLY A 354 -31.61 14.90 -0.96
CA GLY A 354 -32.39 16.12 -0.78
C GLY A 354 -31.57 17.39 -0.96
N THR A 355 -30.33 17.41 -0.43
CA THR A 355 -29.40 18.54 -0.64
C THR A 355 -28.91 18.59 -2.08
N ALA A 356 -28.63 17.44 -2.67
CA ALA A 356 -28.13 17.34 -4.04
C ALA A 356 -29.15 17.88 -5.08
N ASN A 357 -30.44 17.73 -4.82
CA ASN A 357 -31.51 18.20 -5.71
C ASN A 357 -31.55 19.73 -5.87
N PHE A 358 -30.87 20.50 -5.02
CA PHE A 358 -30.69 21.94 -5.21
C PHE A 358 -29.65 22.30 -6.28
N PHE A 359 -28.90 21.31 -6.77
CA PHE A 359 -27.84 21.52 -7.75
C PHE A 359 -28.20 20.89 -9.11
N PRO A 360 -27.65 21.42 -10.23
CA PRO A 360 -27.75 20.75 -11.54
C PRO A 360 -27.23 19.30 -11.48
N LYS A 361 -27.82 18.41 -12.31
CA LYS A 361 -27.49 16.95 -12.27
C LYS A 361 -26.02 16.59 -12.10
N PRO A 362 -25.05 17.16 -12.87
CA PRO A 362 -23.64 16.79 -12.70
C PRO A 362 -23.10 17.11 -11.29
N TRP A 363 -23.49 18.26 -10.72
CA TRP A 363 -23.09 18.70 -9.39
C TRP A 363 -23.84 17.96 -8.28
N ALA A 364 -25.09 17.54 -8.52
CA ALA A 364 -25.85 16.71 -7.59
C ALA A 364 -25.11 15.40 -7.28
N GLU A 365 -24.54 14.74 -8.28
CA GLU A 365 -23.71 13.55 -8.08
C GLU A 365 -22.41 13.84 -7.31
N THR A 366 -21.84 15.02 -7.52
CA THR A 366 -20.67 15.48 -6.77
C THR A 366 -21.00 15.67 -5.28
N VAL A 367 -22.15 16.28 -4.97
CA VAL A 367 -22.62 16.49 -3.58
C VAL A 367 -22.84 15.15 -2.88
N THR A 368 -23.49 14.18 -3.53
CA THR A 368 -23.70 12.84 -2.94
C THR A 368 -22.38 12.09 -2.71
N ALA A 369 -21.42 12.19 -3.64
CA ALA A 369 -20.10 11.60 -3.48
C ALA A 369 -19.29 12.26 -2.35
N ALA A 370 -19.33 13.60 -2.24
CA ALA A 370 -18.72 14.32 -1.11
C ALA A 370 -19.33 13.90 0.23
N GLY A 371 -20.66 13.76 0.28
CA GLY A 371 -21.38 13.26 1.44
C GLY A 371 -20.97 11.86 1.84
N ALA A 372 -20.82 10.96 0.86
CA ALA A 372 -20.33 9.60 1.10
C ALA A 372 -18.91 9.57 1.70
N ALA A 373 -17.98 10.36 1.14
CA ALA A 373 -16.63 10.51 1.65
C ALA A 373 -16.62 11.09 3.08
N ALA A 374 -17.46 12.10 3.35
CA ALA A 374 -17.60 12.70 4.67
C ALA A 374 -18.12 11.69 5.70
N LEU A 375 -19.13 10.87 5.35
CA LEU A 375 -19.65 9.79 6.22
C LEU A 375 -18.59 8.75 6.52
N ALA A 376 -17.81 8.34 5.53
CA ALA A 376 -16.68 7.41 5.72
C ALA A 376 -15.65 8.01 6.70
N TRP A 377 -15.31 9.29 6.54
CA TRP A 377 -14.40 9.98 7.44
C TRP A 377 -14.99 10.11 8.86
N LEU A 378 -16.28 10.46 9.00
CA LEU A 378 -16.96 10.55 10.29
C LEU A 378 -16.99 9.21 11.02
N ALA A 379 -17.19 8.10 10.31
CA ALA A 379 -17.10 6.76 10.88
C ALA A 379 -15.69 6.48 11.46
N MET A 380 -14.63 6.85 10.72
CA MET A 380 -13.26 6.73 11.21
C MET A 380 -12.98 7.68 12.38
N TYR A 381 -13.52 8.89 12.35
CA TYR A 381 -13.42 9.85 13.44
C TYR A 381 -14.11 9.34 14.72
N TRP A 382 -15.27 8.71 14.59
CA TRP A 382 -15.96 8.08 15.72
C TRP A 382 -15.10 6.96 16.34
N LEU A 383 -14.53 6.05 15.54
CA LEU A 383 -13.59 5.02 16.01
C LEU A 383 -12.38 5.65 16.70
N TYR A 384 -11.82 6.72 16.12
CA TYR A 384 -10.70 7.47 16.69
C TYR A 384 -11.05 8.05 18.06
N ARG A 385 -12.22 8.69 18.20
CA ARG A 385 -12.71 9.25 19.48
C ARG A 385 -12.92 8.19 20.54
N LYS A 386 -13.43 7.02 20.15
CA LYS A 386 -13.62 5.86 21.03
C LYS A 386 -12.31 5.10 21.30
N LYS A 387 -11.19 5.52 20.74
CA LYS A 387 -9.89 4.83 20.82
C LYS A 387 -9.92 3.38 20.33
N ILE A 388 -10.81 3.07 19.41
CA ILE A 388 -10.91 1.75 18.76
C ILE A 388 -9.96 1.76 17.56
N PHE A 389 -8.90 0.97 17.62
CA PHE A 389 -7.91 0.84 16.56
C PHE A 389 -7.78 -0.62 16.16
N ILE A 390 -8.32 -0.96 14.98
CA ILE A 390 -8.23 -2.31 14.43
C ILE A 390 -6.85 -2.45 13.79
N ARG A 391 -5.98 -3.19 14.46
CA ARG A 391 -4.59 -3.43 14.03
C ARG A 391 -4.43 -4.91 13.70
N VAL A 392 -3.76 -5.17 12.60
CA VAL A 392 -3.33 -6.49 12.15
C VAL A 392 -1.82 -6.60 12.25
#